data_552477229c0498d4287027bb5e19071b
#
_entry.id   552477229c0498d4287027bb5e19071b
#
_cell.length_a   1.000
_cell.length_b   1.000
_cell.length_c   1.000
_cell.angle_alpha   90.00
_cell.angle_beta   90.00
_cell.angle_gamma   90.00
#
_symmetry.space_group_name_H-M   'P 1'
#
loop_
_entity.id
_entity.type
_entity.pdbx_description
1 polymer ?
#
loop_
_entity_poly.entity_id
_entity_poly.type
_entity_poly.pdbx_seq_one_letter_code
_entity_poly.pdbx_strand_id
1 'polypeptide(L)'
;MAKILIIDDEKNIRDGIKKSLEYEGYEVVTAENGDKGIDIVYKGGIDLVITDLKMPEKTGEEFLKDVLDFDKHIPVIILTGHGNIETAVDMMRLGAYDFMTKPFNLDKMLLIIARALESKNIKKTNESLERRVDYHESFYGMIGHSSKMLKVYEAIKQVSRTKATVLIEGESGTGKELVANAIHQISDRAKQPYITVNCAALSEGVLESELFGHEKGAFTGAIDKKIGRFEAANKGTIFLDEIGEINQTVQVKLLRVLEERVIEHVGSNIPINVDIRVIAATNKKLSEEIKEGKFREDLYYRLNVIKIEMPPLRERREDIPLLIDNFIKEFSAVHSIEIKSVDKKVYKILSSLQWEGNVRELRNMIETMVVMSRDGKIE
;
A
#
# COMPACT_ATOMS: atom_id res chain seq x y z
N MET A 1 -10.72 13.43 -22.49
CA MET A 1 -10.10 13.53 -23.83
C MET A 1 -8.74 12.87 -23.74
N ALA A 2 -8.39 11.98 -24.67
CA ALA A 2 -7.06 11.36 -24.65
C ALA A 2 -6.02 12.36 -25.21
N LYS A 3 -4.84 12.40 -24.56
CA LYS A 3 -3.75 13.31 -24.89
C LYS A 3 -2.65 12.57 -25.63
N ILE A 4 -2.37 12.98 -26.86
CA ILE A 4 -1.44 12.34 -27.77
C ILE A 4 -0.20 13.22 -27.97
N LEU A 5 0.99 12.65 -27.80
CA LEU A 5 2.26 13.31 -28.11
C LEU A 5 2.72 12.89 -29.50
N ILE A 6 3.05 13.85 -30.37
CA ILE A 6 3.61 13.62 -31.69
C ILE A 6 5.04 14.15 -31.70
N ILE A 7 5.98 13.30 -32.12
CA ILE A 7 7.40 13.64 -32.24
C ILE A 7 7.87 13.35 -33.66
N ASP A 8 8.30 14.37 -34.35
CA ASP A 8 8.80 14.29 -35.73
C ASP A 8 9.64 15.55 -35.99
N ASP A 9 10.78 15.47 -36.64
CA ASP A 9 11.62 16.62 -36.92
C ASP A 9 11.05 17.48 -38.07
N GLU A 10 10.24 16.88 -38.96
CA GLU A 10 9.58 17.57 -40.05
C GLU A 10 8.34 18.32 -39.58
N LYS A 11 8.42 19.65 -39.49
CA LYS A 11 7.33 20.51 -39.03
C LYS A 11 6.02 20.30 -39.78
N ASN A 12 6.08 20.11 -41.10
CA ASN A 12 4.88 19.96 -41.95
C ASN A 12 4.11 18.67 -41.63
N ILE A 13 4.83 17.57 -41.38
CA ILE A 13 4.28 16.26 -41.00
C ILE A 13 3.63 16.40 -39.63
N ARG A 14 4.37 16.94 -38.68
CA ARG A 14 3.92 17.17 -37.29
C ARG A 14 2.68 18.01 -37.22
N ASP A 15 2.65 19.16 -37.93
CA ASP A 15 1.48 20.07 -37.96
C ASP A 15 0.27 19.44 -38.70
N GLY A 16 0.53 18.62 -39.73
CA GLY A 16 -0.50 17.90 -40.48
C GLY A 16 -1.21 16.86 -39.60
N ILE A 17 -0.42 15.98 -38.90
CA ILE A 17 -0.99 15.00 -38.00
C ILE A 17 -1.71 15.66 -36.85
N LYS A 18 -1.14 16.73 -36.27
CA LYS A 18 -1.77 17.48 -35.17
C LYS A 18 -3.17 17.99 -35.56
N LYS A 19 -3.29 18.69 -36.66
CA LYS A 19 -4.59 19.22 -37.14
C LYS A 19 -5.62 18.12 -37.35
N SER A 20 -5.21 16.99 -37.92
CA SER A 20 -6.09 15.87 -38.19
C SER A 20 -6.59 15.23 -36.89
N LEU A 21 -5.71 15.02 -35.88
CA LEU A 21 -6.09 14.42 -34.61
C LEU A 21 -6.91 15.39 -33.73
N GLU A 22 -6.63 16.69 -33.78
CA GLU A 22 -7.42 17.70 -33.07
C GLU A 22 -8.85 17.78 -33.67
N TYR A 23 -9.01 17.62 -35.01
CA TYR A 23 -10.32 17.56 -35.66
C TYR A 23 -11.16 16.35 -35.18
N GLU A 24 -10.49 15.22 -34.89
CA GLU A 24 -11.09 13.99 -34.34
C GLU A 24 -11.32 14.07 -32.82
N GLY A 25 -11.01 15.20 -32.18
CA GLY A 25 -11.31 15.45 -30.78
C GLY A 25 -10.22 14.95 -29.78
N TYR A 26 -8.98 14.71 -30.23
CA TYR A 26 -7.87 14.42 -29.35
C TYR A 26 -7.16 15.70 -28.87
N GLU A 27 -6.62 15.68 -27.65
CA GLU A 27 -5.68 16.72 -27.21
C GLU A 27 -4.29 16.38 -27.74
N VAL A 28 -3.65 17.30 -28.48
CA VAL A 28 -2.39 16.99 -29.14
C VAL A 28 -1.27 17.93 -28.69
N VAL A 29 -0.18 17.33 -28.24
CA VAL A 29 1.09 18.01 -27.93
C VAL A 29 2.14 17.57 -28.92
N THR A 30 3.06 18.46 -29.29
CA THR A 30 4.09 18.16 -30.29
C THR A 30 5.49 18.43 -29.75
N ALA A 31 6.46 17.63 -30.20
CA ALA A 31 7.89 17.84 -29.96
C ALA A 31 8.66 17.70 -31.29
N GLU A 32 9.77 18.39 -31.40
CA GLU A 32 10.60 18.39 -32.62
C GLU A 32 11.74 17.38 -32.62
N ASN A 33 12.05 16.79 -31.45
CA ASN A 33 13.05 15.73 -31.26
C ASN A 33 12.70 14.86 -30.05
N GLY A 34 13.45 13.75 -29.87
CA GLY A 34 13.23 12.79 -28.81
C GLY A 34 13.45 13.37 -27.41
N ASP A 35 14.42 14.27 -27.20
CA ASP A 35 14.72 14.84 -25.90
C ASP A 35 13.60 15.75 -25.38
N LYS A 36 13.07 16.62 -26.24
CA LYS A 36 11.87 17.41 -25.89
C LYS A 36 10.64 16.54 -25.68
N GLY A 37 10.54 15.44 -26.43
CA GLY A 37 9.47 14.46 -26.29
C GLY A 37 9.48 13.79 -24.91
N ILE A 38 10.65 13.31 -24.46
CA ILE A 38 10.75 12.63 -23.17
C ILE A 38 10.51 13.58 -21.99
N ASP A 39 10.92 14.83 -22.08
CA ASP A 39 10.62 15.85 -21.08
C ASP A 39 9.09 16.07 -20.90
N ILE A 40 8.34 15.95 -22.00
CA ILE A 40 6.87 16.05 -21.96
C ILE A 40 6.27 14.80 -21.32
N VAL A 41 6.79 13.60 -21.65
CA VAL A 41 6.36 12.32 -21.07
C VAL A 41 6.58 12.32 -19.56
N TYR A 42 7.73 12.79 -19.07
CA TYR A 42 8.07 12.82 -17.64
C TYR A 42 7.19 13.79 -16.82
N LYS A 43 6.63 14.82 -17.47
CA LYS A 43 5.62 15.69 -16.82
C LYS A 43 4.27 14.99 -16.61
N GLY A 44 4.07 13.84 -17.24
CA GLY A 44 2.88 13.01 -17.11
C GLY A 44 1.68 13.49 -17.96
N GLY A 45 0.62 12.68 -17.94
CA GLY A 45 -0.63 13.01 -18.60
C GLY A 45 -0.68 12.68 -20.12
N ILE A 46 0.31 11.96 -20.67
CA ILE A 46 0.30 11.47 -22.06
C ILE A 46 -0.37 10.10 -22.12
N ASP A 47 -1.30 9.94 -23.05
CA ASP A 47 -2.04 8.69 -23.22
C ASP A 47 -1.50 7.82 -24.34
N LEU A 48 -0.86 8.41 -25.37
CA LEU A 48 -0.27 7.73 -26.50
C LEU A 48 0.84 8.58 -27.10
N VAL A 49 1.88 7.96 -27.63
CA VAL A 49 2.95 8.63 -28.35
C VAL A 49 2.99 8.15 -29.80
N ILE A 50 3.19 9.08 -30.73
CA ILE A 50 3.52 8.82 -32.13
C ILE A 50 4.87 9.47 -32.37
N THR A 51 5.89 8.68 -32.77
CA THR A 51 7.25 9.19 -32.96
C THR A 51 7.84 8.74 -34.29
N ASP A 52 8.58 9.61 -34.94
CA ASP A 52 9.43 9.18 -36.07
C ASP A 52 10.57 8.31 -35.55
N LEU A 53 10.95 7.36 -36.36
CA LEU A 53 12.10 6.48 -36.09
C LEU A 53 13.45 7.20 -36.23
N LYS A 54 13.58 8.04 -37.27
CA LYS A 54 14.82 8.76 -37.59
C LYS A 54 14.66 10.25 -37.25
N MET A 55 15.24 10.64 -36.16
CA MET A 55 15.30 12.02 -35.74
C MET A 55 16.72 12.42 -35.33
N PRO A 56 17.10 13.69 -35.47
CA PRO A 56 18.38 14.19 -34.95
C PRO A 56 18.40 14.10 -33.38
N GLU A 57 19.61 14.04 -32.86
CA GLU A 57 19.92 13.98 -31.39
C GLU A 57 19.52 12.62 -30.80
N LYS A 58 18.26 12.34 -30.62
CA LYS A 58 17.73 11.10 -30.03
C LYS A 58 16.84 10.37 -31.01
N THR A 59 17.18 9.13 -31.30
CA THR A 59 16.42 8.28 -32.24
C THR A 59 15.09 7.83 -31.63
N GLY A 60 14.12 7.43 -32.48
CA GLY A 60 12.85 6.86 -32.01
C GLY A 60 13.03 5.56 -31.23
N GLU A 61 14.13 4.80 -31.49
CA GLU A 61 14.47 3.60 -30.70
C GLU A 61 14.88 3.94 -29.26
N GLU A 62 15.79 4.90 -29.09
CA GLU A 62 16.25 5.35 -27.79
C GLU A 62 15.08 5.98 -26.99
N PHE A 63 14.26 6.77 -27.68
CA PHE A 63 13.05 7.35 -27.10
C PHE A 63 12.07 6.27 -26.63
N LEU A 64 11.84 5.22 -27.43
CA LEU A 64 10.95 4.11 -27.05
C LEU A 64 11.43 3.42 -25.77
N LYS A 65 12.74 3.15 -25.65
CA LYS A 65 13.33 2.55 -24.44
C LYS A 65 13.07 3.40 -23.20
N ASP A 66 13.30 4.70 -23.27
CA ASP A 66 13.09 5.62 -22.15
C ASP A 66 11.62 5.71 -21.74
N VAL A 67 10.69 5.70 -22.70
CA VAL A 67 9.24 5.69 -22.39
C VAL A 67 8.85 4.39 -21.72
N LEU A 68 9.32 3.24 -22.18
CA LEU A 68 9.02 1.93 -21.59
C LEU A 68 9.60 1.76 -20.19
N ASP A 69 10.77 2.34 -19.94
CA ASP A 69 11.37 2.36 -18.59
C ASP A 69 10.61 3.29 -17.62
N PHE A 70 10.04 4.37 -18.12
CA PHE A 70 9.23 5.30 -17.33
C PHE A 70 7.81 4.76 -17.06
N ASP A 71 7.07 4.40 -18.12
CA ASP A 71 5.72 3.82 -18.05
C ASP A 71 5.45 2.89 -19.25
N LYS A 72 5.57 1.58 -19.02
CA LYS A 72 5.32 0.53 -20.02
C LYS A 72 3.88 0.48 -20.55
N HIS A 73 2.95 1.23 -19.97
CA HIS A 73 1.54 1.28 -20.41
C HIS A 73 1.27 2.37 -21.42
N ILE A 74 2.21 3.30 -21.66
CA ILE A 74 2.04 4.31 -22.71
C ILE A 74 2.29 3.64 -24.06
N PRO A 75 1.28 3.45 -24.91
CA PRO A 75 1.50 2.87 -26.24
C PRO A 75 2.30 3.84 -27.10
N VAL A 76 3.32 3.33 -27.76
CA VAL A 76 4.17 4.09 -28.70
C VAL A 76 3.98 3.55 -30.11
N ILE A 77 3.59 4.39 -31.05
CA ILE A 77 3.45 4.09 -32.47
C ILE A 77 4.65 4.71 -33.19
N ILE A 78 5.38 3.91 -33.98
CA ILE A 78 6.55 4.36 -34.70
C ILE A 78 6.19 4.73 -36.13
N LEU A 79 6.58 5.91 -36.57
CA LEU A 79 6.55 6.29 -38.00
C LEU A 79 7.90 5.96 -38.64
N THR A 80 7.89 5.35 -39.82
CA THR A 80 9.12 4.96 -40.54
C THR A 80 9.02 5.33 -42.02
N GLY A 81 10.13 5.72 -42.64
CA GLY A 81 10.21 5.95 -44.06
C GLY A 81 10.28 4.64 -44.90
N HIS A 82 10.16 4.74 -46.23
CA HIS A 82 10.19 3.61 -47.15
C HIS A 82 11.47 2.79 -46.98
N GLY A 83 11.36 1.47 -46.85
CA GLY A 83 12.47 0.51 -46.96
C GLY A 83 12.96 -0.13 -45.65
N ASN A 84 12.41 0.22 -44.44
CA ASN A 84 12.93 -0.29 -43.17
C ASN A 84 11.97 -1.24 -42.46
N ILE A 85 11.46 -2.27 -43.15
CA ILE A 85 10.56 -3.28 -42.50
C ILE A 85 11.32 -4.06 -41.42
N GLU A 86 12.61 -4.38 -41.63
CA GLU A 86 13.42 -5.07 -40.61
C GLU A 86 13.53 -4.24 -39.31
N THR A 87 13.82 -2.94 -39.44
CA THR A 87 13.89 -2.04 -38.27
C THR A 87 12.52 -1.87 -37.57
N ALA A 88 11.42 -1.87 -38.33
CA ALA A 88 10.08 -1.83 -37.75
C ALA A 88 9.77 -3.09 -36.94
N VAL A 89 10.19 -4.28 -37.40
CA VAL A 89 10.08 -5.55 -36.67
C VAL A 89 10.91 -5.51 -35.38
N ASP A 90 12.08 -4.92 -35.40
CA ASP A 90 12.94 -4.77 -34.23
C ASP A 90 12.29 -3.83 -33.19
N MET A 91 11.64 -2.74 -33.64
CA MET A 91 10.89 -1.86 -32.75
C MET A 91 9.69 -2.58 -32.08
N MET A 92 8.98 -3.43 -32.82
CA MET A 92 7.93 -4.27 -32.25
C MET A 92 8.47 -5.25 -31.19
N ARG A 93 9.64 -5.84 -31.41
CA ARG A 93 10.32 -6.70 -30.42
C ARG A 93 10.78 -5.93 -29.19
N LEU A 94 11.14 -4.66 -29.33
CA LEU A 94 11.51 -3.76 -28.24
C LEU A 94 10.31 -3.29 -27.42
N GLY A 95 9.07 -3.48 -27.90
CA GLY A 95 7.84 -3.15 -27.17
C GLY A 95 7.05 -1.97 -27.74
N ALA A 96 7.33 -1.51 -28.98
CA ALA A 96 6.43 -0.60 -29.66
C ALA A 96 5.04 -1.21 -29.82
N TYR A 97 3.99 -0.40 -29.73
CA TYR A 97 2.60 -0.87 -29.89
C TYR A 97 2.29 -1.24 -31.34
N ASP A 98 2.69 -0.39 -32.27
CA ASP A 98 2.55 -0.61 -33.72
C ASP A 98 3.51 0.30 -34.48
N PHE A 99 3.60 0.13 -35.81
CA PHE A 99 4.37 1.00 -36.70
C PHE A 99 3.57 1.36 -37.94
N MET A 100 3.96 2.48 -38.60
CA MET A 100 3.39 2.94 -39.87
C MET A 100 4.45 3.46 -40.78
N THR A 101 4.31 3.15 -42.08
CA THR A 101 5.24 3.66 -43.10
C THR A 101 4.76 4.99 -43.69
N LYS A 102 5.65 5.95 -43.85
CA LYS A 102 5.41 7.19 -44.60
C LYS A 102 5.44 6.91 -46.11
N PRO A 103 4.49 7.43 -46.96
CA PRO A 103 3.31 8.19 -46.56
C PRO A 103 2.24 7.29 -45.95
N PHE A 104 1.60 7.76 -44.88
CA PHE A 104 0.59 7.01 -44.17
C PHE A 104 -0.85 7.46 -44.52
N ASN A 105 -1.79 6.53 -44.39
CA ASN A 105 -3.21 6.79 -44.52
C ASN A 105 -3.76 7.22 -43.15
N LEU A 106 -4.47 8.36 -43.13
CA LEU A 106 -5.02 8.93 -41.90
C LEU A 106 -6.05 7.99 -41.24
N ASP A 107 -6.94 7.36 -42.01
CA ASP A 107 -7.96 6.45 -41.48
C ASP A 107 -7.32 5.25 -40.78
N LYS A 108 -6.22 4.72 -41.38
CA LYS A 108 -5.45 3.65 -40.75
C LYS A 108 -4.79 4.12 -39.45
N MET A 109 -4.24 5.33 -39.42
CA MET A 109 -3.65 5.92 -38.21
C MET A 109 -4.69 6.04 -37.08
N LEU A 110 -5.87 6.57 -37.37
CA LEU A 110 -6.95 6.70 -36.42
C LEU A 110 -7.41 5.35 -35.86
N LEU A 111 -7.49 4.33 -36.72
CA LEU A 111 -7.81 2.96 -36.27
C LEU A 111 -6.76 2.40 -35.30
N ILE A 112 -5.48 2.60 -35.59
CA ILE A 112 -4.38 2.12 -34.72
C ILE A 112 -4.41 2.91 -33.39
N ILE A 113 -4.59 4.22 -33.43
CA ILE A 113 -4.71 5.05 -32.22
C ILE A 113 -5.86 4.58 -31.34
N ALA A 114 -7.06 4.37 -31.90
CA ALA A 114 -8.24 3.92 -31.16
C ALA A 114 -7.97 2.57 -30.46
N ARG A 115 -7.40 1.60 -31.20
CA ARG A 115 -7.01 0.30 -30.64
C ARG A 115 -5.94 0.40 -29.54
N ALA A 116 -4.96 1.29 -29.71
CA ALA A 116 -3.88 1.49 -28.74
C ALA A 116 -4.43 2.07 -27.43
N LEU A 117 -5.32 3.05 -27.50
CA LEU A 117 -5.97 3.67 -26.34
C LEU A 117 -6.91 2.67 -25.64
N GLU A 118 -7.66 1.88 -26.38
CA GLU A 118 -8.51 0.81 -25.84
C GLU A 118 -7.66 -0.25 -25.13
N SER A 119 -6.56 -0.71 -25.75
CA SER A 119 -5.62 -1.67 -25.14
C SER A 119 -5.00 -1.14 -23.85
N LYS A 120 -4.61 0.15 -23.79
CA LYS A 120 -4.15 0.81 -22.57
C LYS A 120 -5.20 0.76 -21.46
N ASN A 121 -6.45 1.10 -21.81
CA ASN A 121 -7.55 1.10 -20.85
C ASN A 121 -7.86 -0.32 -20.35
N ILE A 122 -7.87 -1.33 -21.23
CA ILE A 122 -8.08 -2.74 -20.87
C ILE A 122 -6.95 -3.24 -19.96
N LYS A 123 -5.69 -2.97 -20.29
CA LYS A 123 -4.54 -3.36 -19.46
C LYS A 123 -4.60 -2.71 -18.06
N LYS A 124 -4.88 -1.42 -18.00
CA LYS A 124 -5.05 -0.69 -16.73
C LYS A 124 -6.24 -1.21 -15.91
N THR A 125 -7.33 -1.57 -16.59
CA THR A 125 -8.51 -2.20 -15.97
C THR A 125 -8.22 -3.63 -15.52
N ASN A 126 -7.53 -4.44 -16.34
CA ASN A 126 -7.14 -5.81 -15.97
C ASN A 126 -6.16 -5.82 -14.79
N GLU A 127 -5.13 -4.96 -14.76
CA GLU A 127 -4.25 -4.85 -13.60
C GLU A 127 -5.00 -4.38 -12.35
N SER A 128 -6.00 -3.50 -12.50
CA SER A 128 -6.87 -3.12 -11.39
C SER A 128 -7.79 -4.28 -10.97
N LEU A 129 -8.23 -5.12 -11.91
CA LEU A 129 -9.03 -6.32 -11.66
C LEU A 129 -8.17 -7.46 -11.10
N GLU A 130 -6.96 -7.68 -11.61
CA GLU A 130 -5.99 -8.65 -11.07
C GLU A 130 -5.57 -8.27 -9.65
N ARG A 131 -5.27 -6.98 -9.39
CA ARG A 131 -5.08 -6.47 -8.03
C ARG A 131 -6.32 -6.72 -7.15
N ARG A 132 -7.54 -6.61 -7.69
CA ARG A 132 -8.78 -6.90 -6.98
C ARG A 132 -8.97 -8.41 -6.75
N VAL A 133 -8.58 -9.27 -7.69
CA VAL A 133 -8.67 -10.74 -7.57
C VAL A 133 -7.66 -11.25 -6.54
N ASP A 134 -6.42 -10.76 -6.51
CA ASP A 134 -5.44 -11.09 -5.47
C ASP A 134 -5.90 -10.69 -4.05
N TYR A 135 -6.79 -9.69 -3.93
CA TYR A 135 -7.36 -9.24 -2.65
C TYR A 135 -8.74 -9.87 -2.33
N HIS A 136 -9.31 -10.71 -3.23
CA HIS A 136 -10.64 -11.31 -3.01
C HIS A 136 -10.70 -12.33 -1.88
N GLU A 137 -9.58 -12.91 -1.44
CA GLU A 137 -9.58 -13.84 -0.31
C GLU A 137 -9.06 -13.26 1.00
N SER A 138 -8.06 -12.46 1.05
CA SER A 138 -7.59 -11.58 2.15
C SER A 138 -6.11 -11.22 2.00
N PHE A 139 -5.73 -9.98 2.27
CA PHE A 139 -4.34 -9.59 2.33
C PHE A 139 -3.81 -9.81 3.75
N TYR A 140 -3.17 -10.96 3.99
CA TYR A 140 -2.66 -11.34 5.32
C TYR A 140 -3.71 -11.23 6.44
N GLY A 141 -4.94 -11.70 6.16
CA GLY A 141 -6.07 -11.62 7.09
C GLY A 141 -6.84 -10.30 7.07
N MET A 142 -6.38 -9.29 6.34
CA MET A 142 -7.12 -8.05 6.13
C MET A 142 -8.06 -8.17 4.94
N ILE A 143 -9.31 -7.79 5.14
CA ILE A 143 -10.38 -7.84 4.14
C ILE A 143 -10.78 -6.42 3.78
N GLY A 144 -10.86 -6.14 2.48
CA GLY A 144 -11.29 -4.84 1.95
C GLY A 144 -10.71 -4.56 0.56
N HIS A 145 -11.47 -3.84 -0.24
CA HIS A 145 -11.13 -3.44 -1.61
C HIS A 145 -11.32 -1.94 -1.85
N SER A 146 -11.71 -1.20 -0.81
CA SER A 146 -11.85 0.24 -0.88
C SER A 146 -10.54 0.92 -1.29
N SER A 147 -10.65 2.06 -1.96
CA SER A 147 -9.49 2.84 -2.38
C SER A 147 -8.56 3.21 -1.22
N LYS A 148 -9.11 3.37 0.00
CA LYS A 148 -8.35 3.64 1.23
C LYS A 148 -7.57 2.41 1.69
N MET A 149 -8.20 1.21 1.67
CA MET A 149 -7.51 -0.04 2.03
C MET A 149 -6.43 -0.42 1.01
N LEU A 150 -6.65 -0.19 -0.28
CA LEU A 150 -5.64 -0.41 -1.31
C LEU A 150 -4.38 0.42 -1.06
N LYS A 151 -4.52 1.70 -0.67
CA LYS A 151 -3.38 2.55 -0.28
C LYS A 151 -2.63 1.99 0.95
N VAL A 152 -3.35 1.45 1.94
CA VAL A 152 -2.74 0.78 3.09
C VAL A 152 -1.94 -0.44 2.65
N TYR A 153 -2.48 -1.30 1.77
CA TYR A 153 -1.78 -2.47 1.26
C TYR A 153 -0.51 -2.10 0.47
N GLU A 154 -0.58 -1.06 -0.35
CA GLU A 154 0.60 -0.55 -1.06
C GLU A 154 1.67 -0.03 -0.09
N ALA A 155 1.28 0.75 0.92
CA ALA A 155 2.18 1.21 1.95
C ALA A 155 2.85 0.04 2.69
N ILE A 156 2.08 -0.99 3.09
CA ILE A 156 2.62 -2.20 3.70
C ILE A 156 3.67 -2.86 2.81
N LYS A 157 3.39 -3.07 1.52
CA LYS A 157 4.34 -3.67 0.56
C LYS A 157 5.65 -2.86 0.45
N GLN A 158 5.55 -1.54 0.42
CA GLN A 158 6.72 -0.65 0.32
C GLN A 158 7.57 -0.70 1.59
N VAL A 159 6.94 -0.54 2.77
CA VAL A 159 7.69 -0.46 4.03
C VAL A 159 8.27 -1.81 4.46
N SER A 160 7.66 -2.92 4.05
CA SER A 160 8.09 -4.27 4.44
C SER A 160 9.52 -4.58 3.99
N ARG A 161 9.98 -3.99 2.90
CA ARG A 161 11.33 -4.14 2.34
C ARG A 161 12.39 -3.28 3.04
N THR A 162 12.00 -2.51 4.05
CA THR A 162 12.89 -1.59 4.76
C THR A 162 13.07 -2.00 6.22
N LYS A 163 14.11 -1.48 6.88
CA LYS A 163 14.32 -1.62 8.34
C LYS A 163 13.74 -0.44 9.14
N ALA A 164 13.06 0.48 8.47
CA ALA A 164 12.51 1.68 9.10
C ALA A 164 11.47 1.34 10.16
N THR A 165 11.40 2.15 11.20
CA THR A 165 10.33 2.13 12.20
C THR A 165 9.01 2.53 11.52
N VAL A 166 7.94 1.83 11.84
CA VAL A 166 6.59 2.10 11.31
C VAL A 166 5.66 2.45 12.46
N LEU A 167 4.97 3.58 12.34
CA LEU A 167 3.89 3.97 13.24
C LEU A 167 2.55 3.76 12.54
N ILE A 168 1.69 2.93 13.14
CA ILE A 168 0.35 2.65 12.66
C ILE A 168 -0.64 3.41 13.53
N GLU A 169 -1.32 4.41 12.96
CA GLU A 169 -2.36 5.16 13.64
C GLU A 169 -3.74 4.75 13.15
N GLY A 170 -4.72 4.73 14.06
CA GLY A 170 -6.11 4.45 13.72
C GLY A 170 -6.94 4.07 14.94
N GLU A 171 -8.24 4.23 14.83
CA GLU A 171 -9.18 3.94 15.90
C GLU A 171 -9.09 2.49 16.37
N SER A 172 -9.61 2.23 17.59
CA SER A 172 -9.69 0.85 18.09
C SER A 172 -10.54 -0.02 17.17
N GLY A 173 -10.10 -1.27 16.95
CA GLY A 173 -10.85 -2.23 16.13
C GLY A 173 -10.70 -2.05 14.61
N THR A 174 -9.82 -1.17 14.11
CA THR A 174 -9.58 -0.98 12.66
C THR A 174 -8.72 -2.06 12.01
N GLY A 175 -7.97 -2.85 12.81
CA GLY A 175 -7.09 -3.93 12.34
C GLY A 175 -5.59 -3.58 12.32
N LYS A 176 -5.11 -2.68 13.17
CA LYS A 176 -3.70 -2.27 13.28
C LYS A 176 -2.74 -3.45 13.49
N GLU A 177 -3.14 -4.45 14.27
CA GLU A 177 -2.35 -5.67 14.52
C GLU A 177 -2.15 -6.50 13.24
N LEU A 178 -3.17 -6.61 12.38
CA LEU A 178 -3.06 -7.30 11.10
C LEU A 178 -2.07 -6.59 10.16
N VAL A 179 -2.03 -5.26 10.18
CA VAL A 179 -1.04 -4.48 9.43
C VAL A 179 0.37 -4.78 9.91
N ALA A 180 0.61 -4.78 11.22
CA ALA A 180 1.92 -5.07 11.79
C ALA A 180 2.38 -6.50 11.46
N ASN A 181 1.48 -7.47 11.55
CA ASN A 181 1.74 -8.86 11.17
C ASN A 181 2.07 -8.99 9.68
N ALA A 182 1.30 -8.34 8.79
CA ALA A 182 1.57 -8.33 7.35
C ALA A 182 2.94 -7.73 7.02
N ILE A 183 3.32 -6.62 7.66
CA ILE A 183 4.64 -6.01 7.48
C ILE A 183 5.75 -6.99 7.86
N HIS A 184 5.60 -7.72 8.96
CA HIS A 184 6.58 -8.72 9.37
C HIS A 184 6.65 -9.89 8.38
N GLN A 185 5.51 -10.47 7.99
CA GLN A 185 5.44 -11.64 7.10
C GLN A 185 5.98 -11.38 5.69
N ILE A 186 5.89 -10.14 5.20
CA ILE A 186 6.42 -9.76 3.88
C ILE A 186 7.92 -9.39 3.96
N SER A 187 8.44 -9.10 5.15
CA SER A 187 9.81 -8.61 5.33
C SER A 187 10.87 -9.71 5.22
N ASP A 188 12.13 -9.29 5.09
CA ASP A 188 13.30 -10.19 5.14
C ASP A 188 13.42 -10.92 6.51
N ARG A 189 12.68 -10.46 7.52
CA ARG A 189 12.64 -11.03 8.87
C ARG A 189 11.43 -11.96 9.09
N ALA A 190 10.71 -12.38 8.07
CA ALA A 190 9.49 -13.20 8.16
C ALA A 190 9.71 -14.55 8.90
N LYS A 191 10.93 -15.10 8.88
CA LYS A 191 11.31 -16.34 9.58
C LYS A 191 11.92 -16.10 10.95
N GLN A 192 12.06 -14.86 11.36
CA GLN A 192 12.65 -14.45 12.64
C GLN A 192 11.54 -14.23 13.70
N PRO A 193 11.89 -14.09 14.98
CA PRO A 193 10.89 -13.84 16.02
C PRO A 193 10.00 -12.63 15.73
N TYR A 194 8.69 -12.81 15.94
CA TYR A 194 7.70 -11.74 15.95
C TYR A 194 7.11 -11.63 17.35
N ILE A 195 7.49 -10.61 18.08
CA ILE A 195 7.10 -10.42 19.49
C ILE A 195 6.09 -9.28 19.56
N THR A 196 4.90 -9.56 20.11
CA THR A 196 3.85 -8.57 20.31
C THR A 196 3.74 -8.18 21.78
N VAL A 197 3.56 -6.89 22.05
CA VAL A 197 3.35 -6.35 23.39
C VAL A 197 2.22 -5.33 23.34
N ASN A 198 1.19 -5.54 24.13
CA ASN A 198 0.14 -4.54 24.36
C ASN A 198 0.55 -3.69 25.56
N CYS A 199 0.87 -2.41 25.32
CA CYS A 199 1.36 -1.51 26.36
C CYS A 199 0.27 -1.05 27.34
N ALA A 200 -1.01 -1.12 26.97
CA ALA A 200 -2.12 -0.75 27.82
C ALA A 200 -2.56 -1.87 28.79
N ALA A 201 -2.19 -3.12 28.51
CA ALA A 201 -2.68 -4.27 29.27
C ALA A 201 -1.96 -4.51 30.61
N LEU A 202 -0.83 -3.83 30.86
CA LEU A 202 0.04 -4.06 31.97
C LEU A 202 0.21 -2.82 32.84
N SER A 203 0.33 -3.00 34.16
CA SER A 203 0.68 -1.89 35.07
C SER A 203 2.11 -1.39 34.75
N GLU A 204 2.40 -0.15 35.06
CA GLU A 204 3.65 0.55 34.67
C GLU A 204 4.93 -0.23 35.02
N GLY A 205 5.08 -0.67 36.26
CA GLY A 205 6.28 -1.43 36.70
C GLY A 205 6.38 -2.82 36.05
N VAL A 206 5.24 -3.44 35.76
CA VAL A 206 5.20 -4.73 35.06
C VAL A 206 5.55 -4.55 33.59
N LEU A 207 5.04 -3.48 32.94
CA LEU A 207 5.36 -3.19 31.55
C LEU A 207 6.86 -2.97 31.32
N GLU A 208 7.51 -2.20 32.20
CA GLU A 208 8.95 -1.95 32.12
C GLU A 208 9.74 -3.25 32.23
N SER A 209 9.41 -4.10 33.19
CA SER A 209 10.03 -5.40 33.39
C SER A 209 9.76 -6.38 32.25
N GLU A 210 8.57 -6.39 31.66
CA GLU A 210 8.26 -7.19 30.46
C GLU A 210 9.07 -6.73 29.26
N LEU A 211 9.14 -5.41 29.00
CA LEU A 211 9.83 -4.88 27.83
C LEU A 211 11.34 -5.09 27.91
N PHE A 212 11.96 -4.69 29.02
CA PHE A 212 13.41 -4.61 29.15
C PHE A 212 14.04 -5.78 29.91
N GLY A 213 13.23 -6.59 30.63
CA GLY A 213 13.72 -7.63 31.53
C GLY A 213 14.19 -7.08 32.88
N HIS A 214 14.51 -7.95 33.81
CA HIS A 214 15.02 -7.56 35.12
C HIS A 214 16.05 -8.56 35.67
N GLU A 215 16.95 -8.05 36.50
CA GLU A 215 17.86 -8.89 37.30
C GLU A 215 17.18 -9.34 38.59
N LYS A 216 17.66 -10.42 39.16
CA LYS A 216 17.22 -10.92 40.46
C LYS A 216 17.38 -9.83 41.52
N GLY A 217 16.31 -9.56 42.28
CA GLY A 217 16.32 -8.55 43.35
C GLY A 217 16.10 -7.12 42.89
N ALA A 218 15.78 -6.85 41.61
CA ALA A 218 15.58 -5.50 41.05
C ALA A 218 14.42 -4.75 41.69
N PHE A 219 13.39 -5.47 42.14
CA PHE A 219 12.21 -4.93 42.86
C PHE A 219 11.61 -6.01 43.78
N THR A 220 10.68 -5.60 44.65
CA THR A 220 9.96 -6.54 45.54
C THR A 220 9.12 -7.52 44.70
N GLY A 221 9.56 -8.78 44.68
CA GLY A 221 8.99 -9.86 43.87
C GLY A 221 9.84 -10.32 42.68
N ALA A 222 11.00 -9.70 42.43
CA ALA A 222 11.97 -10.15 41.42
C ALA A 222 12.81 -11.32 41.98
N ILE A 223 12.21 -12.52 42.06
CA ILE A 223 12.80 -13.70 42.64
C ILE A 223 13.94 -14.24 41.76
N ASP A 224 13.70 -14.22 40.41
CA ASP A 224 14.63 -14.70 39.41
C ASP A 224 14.90 -13.64 38.35
N LYS A 225 15.96 -13.81 37.55
CA LYS A 225 16.24 -12.99 36.37
C LYS A 225 15.24 -13.30 35.27
N LYS A 226 14.77 -12.27 34.57
CA LYS A 226 13.83 -12.38 33.44
C LYS A 226 14.36 -11.68 32.18
N ILE A 227 14.33 -12.39 31.05
CA ILE A 227 14.62 -11.85 29.72
C ILE A 227 13.46 -10.98 29.25
N GLY A 228 13.77 -9.77 28.76
CA GLY A 228 12.78 -8.83 28.24
C GLY A 228 12.32 -9.12 26.83
N ARG A 229 11.20 -8.53 26.43
CA ARG A 229 10.62 -8.67 25.07
C ARG A 229 11.52 -8.13 23.98
N PHE A 230 12.28 -7.05 24.25
CA PHE A 230 13.27 -6.53 23.30
C PHE A 230 14.40 -7.52 23.04
N GLU A 231 14.89 -8.16 24.05
CA GLU A 231 15.93 -9.19 23.93
C GLU A 231 15.38 -10.43 23.21
N ALA A 232 14.16 -10.87 23.53
CA ALA A 232 13.48 -11.98 22.85
C ALA A 232 13.19 -11.69 21.37
N ALA A 233 13.02 -10.41 20.97
CA ALA A 233 12.81 -9.99 19.60
C ALA A 233 14.11 -9.82 18.80
N ASN A 234 15.28 -10.12 19.38
CA ASN A 234 16.57 -9.92 18.73
C ASN A 234 16.65 -10.64 17.39
N LYS A 235 17.15 -9.96 16.34
CA LYS A 235 17.15 -10.31 14.91
C LYS A 235 15.76 -10.35 14.25
N GLY A 236 14.69 -10.15 15.03
CA GLY A 236 13.30 -10.20 14.59
C GLY A 236 12.61 -8.85 14.52
N THR A 237 11.32 -8.87 14.83
CA THR A 237 10.45 -7.70 14.86
C THR A 237 9.70 -7.63 16.18
N ILE A 238 9.64 -6.46 16.79
CA ILE A 238 8.76 -6.18 17.92
C ILE A 238 7.60 -5.29 17.49
N PHE A 239 6.39 -5.68 17.86
CA PHE A 239 5.19 -4.89 17.69
C PHE A 239 4.71 -4.37 19.03
N LEU A 240 4.66 -3.04 19.16
CA LEU A 240 4.22 -2.32 20.35
C LEU A 240 2.83 -1.75 20.09
N ASP A 241 1.80 -2.42 20.59
CA ASP A 241 0.42 -1.93 20.46
C ASP A 241 0.09 -0.96 21.59
N GLU A 242 -0.75 0.03 21.30
CA GLU A 242 -1.16 1.12 22.20
C GLU A 242 0.04 1.86 22.80
N ILE A 243 1.01 2.23 21.95
CA ILE A 243 2.25 2.91 22.37
C ILE A 243 2.00 4.26 23.05
N GLY A 244 0.85 4.89 22.82
CA GLY A 244 0.43 6.13 23.49
C GLY A 244 0.10 5.97 24.96
N GLU A 245 0.10 4.74 25.52
CA GLU A 245 -0.22 4.46 26.94
C GLU A 245 1.03 4.31 27.82
N ILE A 246 2.24 4.33 27.26
CA ILE A 246 3.47 4.16 28.03
C ILE A 246 3.81 5.41 28.85
N ASN A 247 4.28 5.22 30.08
CA ASN A 247 4.73 6.29 30.95
C ASN A 247 6.08 6.89 30.51
N GLN A 248 6.46 8.01 31.09
CA GLN A 248 7.69 8.74 30.74
C GLN A 248 8.96 7.92 30.94
N THR A 249 9.03 7.05 31.95
CA THR A 249 10.21 6.20 32.23
C THR A 249 10.42 5.22 31.06
N VAL A 250 9.37 4.56 30.62
CA VAL A 250 9.40 3.63 29.49
C VAL A 250 9.72 4.38 28.18
N GLN A 251 9.18 5.60 28.01
CA GLN A 251 9.48 6.44 26.84
C GLN A 251 10.97 6.76 26.70
N VAL A 252 11.65 7.11 27.81
CA VAL A 252 13.10 7.38 27.81
C VAL A 252 13.90 6.13 27.42
N LYS A 253 13.57 4.99 28.01
CA LYS A 253 14.25 3.72 27.69
C LYS A 253 13.99 3.29 26.23
N LEU A 254 12.77 3.46 25.74
CA LEU A 254 12.41 3.13 24.36
C LEU A 254 13.16 4.03 23.36
N LEU A 255 13.31 5.32 23.66
CA LEU A 255 14.10 6.23 22.83
C LEU A 255 15.55 5.72 22.68
N ARG A 256 16.16 5.31 23.77
CA ARG A 256 17.52 4.73 23.75
C ARG A 256 17.61 3.47 22.90
N VAL A 257 16.60 2.59 22.96
CA VAL A 257 16.53 1.40 22.09
C VAL A 257 16.47 1.77 20.61
N LEU A 258 15.69 2.79 20.27
CA LEU A 258 15.54 3.23 18.88
C LEU A 258 16.81 3.91 18.33
N GLU A 259 17.55 4.62 19.15
CA GLU A 259 18.76 5.37 18.76
C GLU A 259 20.02 4.52 18.82
N GLU A 260 20.27 3.91 19.97
CA GLU A 260 21.53 3.22 20.29
C GLU A 260 21.47 1.71 20.00
N ARG A 261 20.28 1.13 19.83
CA ARG A 261 20.07 -0.33 19.70
C ARG A 261 20.55 -1.11 20.91
N VAL A 262 20.39 -0.51 22.09
CA VAL A 262 20.84 -1.05 23.36
C VAL A 262 19.68 -1.05 24.35
N ILE A 263 19.60 -2.11 25.16
CA ILE A 263 18.71 -2.21 26.33
C ILE A 263 19.52 -2.42 27.59
N GLU A 264 18.92 -2.14 28.74
CA GLU A 264 19.43 -2.47 30.07
C GLU A 264 18.31 -3.12 30.87
N HIS A 265 18.61 -4.20 31.58
CA HIS A 265 17.64 -4.82 32.49
C HIS A 265 17.32 -3.89 33.65
N VAL A 266 16.10 -3.96 34.16
CA VAL A 266 15.74 -3.27 35.41
C VAL A 266 16.63 -3.78 36.54
N GLY A 267 17.29 -2.87 37.25
CA GLY A 267 18.28 -3.21 38.31
C GLY A 267 19.69 -3.49 37.79
N SER A 268 19.98 -3.25 36.52
CA SER A 268 21.32 -3.39 35.93
C SER A 268 21.66 -2.22 35.02
N ASN A 269 22.95 -1.87 34.95
CA ASN A 269 23.47 -0.86 34.00
C ASN A 269 24.33 -1.51 32.89
N ILE A 270 24.21 -2.83 32.72
CA ILE A 270 24.96 -3.56 31.68
C ILE A 270 24.22 -3.44 30.36
N PRO A 271 24.84 -2.83 29.33
CA PRO A 271 24.21 -2.65 28.03
C PRO A 271 24.16 -3.97 27.25
N ILE A 272 23.00 -4.26 26.66
CA ILE A 272 22.75 -5.43 25.81
C ILE A 272 22.39 -4.93 24.42
N ASN A 273 23.18 -5.26 23.41
CA ASN A 273 22.91 -4.89 22.03
C ASN A 273 21.77 -5.74 21.45
N VAL A 274 20.82 -5.06 20.73
CA VAL A 274 19.69 -5.70 20.08
C VAL A 274 19.56 -5.23 18.63
N ASP A 275 19.43 -6.15 17.69
CA ASP A 275 19.09 -5.87 16.29
C ASP A 275 17.62 -6.18 16.06
N ILE A 276 16.76 -5.19 16.20
CA ILE A 276 15.32 -5.34 16.12
C ILE A 276 14.70 -4.36 15.10
N ARG A 277 13.62 -4.79 14.47
CA ARG A 277 12.70 -3.90 13.75
C ARG A 277 11.55 -3.55 14.67
N VAL A 278 11.25 -2.26 14.79
CA VAL A 278 10.15 -1.78 15.65
C VAL A 278 8.97 -1.37 14.78
N ILE A 279 7.79 -1.87 15.13
CA ILE A 279 6.49 -1.44 14.61
C ILE A 279 5.68 -1.01 15.82
N ALA A 280 5.13 0.19 15.81
CA ALA A 280 4.31 0.72 16.89
C ALA A 280 2.90 1.03 16.38
N ALA A 281 1.88 0.84 17.23
CA ALA A 281 0.51 1.21 16.92
C ALA A 281 -0.12 2.01 18.05
N THR A 282 -1.06 2.89 17.71
CA THR A 282 -1.83 3.67 18.68
C THR A 282 -3.18 4.08 18.12
N ASN A 283 -4.16 4.23 19.00
CA ASN A 283 -5.45 4.86 18.73
C ASN A 283 -5.47 6.34 19.13
N LYS A 284 -4.45 6.82 19.85
CA LYS A 284 -4.33 8.21 20.29
C LYS A 284 -3.67 9.07 19.21
N LYS A 285 -4.01 10.34 19.20
CA LYS A 285 -3.30 11.35 18.42
C LYS A 285 -2.07 11.82 19.21
N LEU A 286 -0.92 11.21 18.93
CA LEU A 286 0.31 11.50 19.68
C LEU A 286 0.70 12.98 19.66
N SER A 287 0.33 13.73 18.61
CA SER A 287 0.52 15.18 18.54
C SER A 287 -0.26 15.98 19.61
N GLU A 288 -1.40 15.45 20.07
CA GLU A 288 -2.17 16.02 21.17
C GLU A 288 -1.55 15.63 22.51
N GLU A 289 -1.15 14.37 22.68
CA GLU A 289 -0.45 13.86 23.89
C GLU A 289 0.88 14.58 24.14
N ILE A 290 1.61 15.01 23.08
CA ILE A 290 2.83 15.82 23.19
C ILE A 290 2.50 17.20 23.77
N LYS A 291 1.44 17.87 23.28
CA LYS A 291 1.04 19.18 23.78
C LYS A 291 0.64 19.14 25.26
N GLU A 292 0.08 18.03 25.72
CA GLU A 292 -0.30 17.79 27.10
C GLU A 292 0.89 17.32 27.97
N GLY A 293 2.08 17.16 27.42
CA GLY A 293 3.27 16.69 28.14
C GLY A 293 3.25 15.22 28.52
N LYS A 294 2.29 14.42 27.99
CA LYS A 294 2.15 13.00 28.26
C LYS A 294 3.04 12.13 27.38
N PHE A 295 3.40 12.62 26.20
CA PHE A 295 4.28 11.93 25.25
C PHE A 295 5.45 12.81 24.84
N ARG A 296 6.65 12.26 24.75
CA ARG A 296 7.88 13.00 24.40
C ARG A 296 7.94 13.23 22.89
N GLU A 297 8.28 14.43 22.52
CA GLU A 297 8.42 14.84 21.12
C GLU A 297 9.59 14.13 20.41
N ASP A 298 10.73 13.94 21.11
CA ASP A 298 11.89 13.23 20.58
C ASP A 298 11.57 11.77 20.23
N LEU A 299 10.85 11.06 21.10
CA LEU A 299 10.40 9.70 20.86
C LEU A 299 9.43 9.64 19.69
N TYR A 300 8.50 10.61 19.59
CA TYR A 300 7.55 10.65 18.46
C TYR A 300 8.28 10.71 17.13
N TYR A 301 9.29 11.57 16.94
CA TYR A 301 10.03 11.66 15.69
C TYR A 301 10.83 10.38 15.37
N ARG A 302 11.25 9.62 16.36
CA ARG A 302 11.94 8.34 16.16
C ARG A 302 10.97 7.19 15.83
N LEU A 303 9.74 7.24 16.31
CA LEU A 303 8.69 6.28 15.97
C LEU A 303 8.05 6.60 14.62
N ASN A 304 7.81 7.86 14.31
CA ASN A 304 7.10 8.32 13.12
C ASN A 304 8.03 8.52 11.91
N VAL A 305 8.86 7.51 11.59
CA VAL A 305 9.68 7.52 10.37
C VAL A 305 8.81 7.23 9.14
N ILE A 306 7.95 6.22 9.26
CA ILE A 306 6.93 5.91 8.25
C ILE A 306 5.60 5.76 8.96
N LYS A 307 4.60 6.52 8.51
CA LYS A 307 3.25 6.50 9.06
C LYS A 307 2.29 5.72 8.17
N ILE A 308 1.51 4.83 8.76
CA ILE A 308 0.37 4.17 8.11
C ILE A 308 -0.89 4.53 8.89
N GLU A 309 -1.85 5.13 8.19
CA GLU A 309 -3.14 5.49 8.78
C GLU A 309 -4.20 4.45 8.41
N MET A 310 -4.79 3.81 9.43
CA MET A 310 -5.88 2.87 9.24
C MET A 310 -7.21 3.60 9.15
N PRO A 311 -7.93 3.52 8.02
CA PRO A 311 -9.21 4.20 7.88
C PRO A 311 -10.26 3.56 8.80
N PRO A 312 -11.09 4.36 9.50
CA PRO A 312 -12.21 3.85 10.24
C PRO A 312 -13.25 3.22 9.29
N LEU A 313 -14.05 2.27 9.81
CA LEU A 313 -14.97 1.49 8.99
C LEU A 313 -16.02 2.36 8.27
N ARG A 314 -16.48 3.44 8.92
CA ARG A 314 -17.42 4.43 8.33
C ARG A 314 -16.87 5.16 7.09
N GLU A 315 -15.57 5.16 6.87
CA GLU A 315 -14.91 5.77 5.72
C GLU A 315 -14.56 4.77 4.60
N ARG A 316 -14.87 3.48 4.81
CA ARG A 316 -14.71 2.38 3.85
C ARG A 316 -15.96 1.50 3.81
N ARG A 317 -17.13 2.13 3.74
CA ARG A 317 -18.44 1.45 3.79
C ARG A 317 -18.62 0.41 2.69
N GLU A 318 -17.95 0.58 1.56
CA GLU A 318 -17.93 -0.38 0.45
C GLU A 318 -17.30 -1.73 0.82
N ASP A 319 -16.48 -1.80 1.87
CA ASP A 319 -15.89 -3.05 2.37
C ASP A 319 -16.83 -3.82 3.31
N ILE A 320 -17.88 -3.17 3.87
CA ILE A 320 -18.76 -3.77 4.87
C ILE A 320 -19.47 -5.03 4.36
N PRO A 321 -20.05 -5.06 3.15
CA PRO A 321 -20.68 -6.30 2.63
C PRO A 321 -19.70 -7.47 2.58
N LEU A 322 -18.47 -7.24 2.13
CA LEU A 322 -17.44 -8.28 2.05
C LEU A 322 -17.02 -8.77 3.44
N LEU A 323 -16.91 -7.87 4.42
CA LEU A 323 -16.64 -8.23 5.81
C LEU A 323 -17.77 -9.07 6.41
N ILE A 324 -19.04 -8.71 6.15
CA ILE A 324 -20.22 -9.47 6.60
C ILE A 324 -20.16 -10.91 6.06
N ASP A 325 -19.98 -11.08 4.75
CA ASP A 325 -19.93 -12.41 4.12
C ASP A 325 -18.80 -13.27 4.67
N ASN A 326 -17.64 -12.66 4.91
CA ASN A 326 -16.50 -13.37 5.47
C ASN A 326 -16.73 -13.79 6.93
N PHE A 327 -17.24 -12.90 7.77
CA PHE A 327 -17.56 -13.22 9.17
C PHE A 327 -18.68 -14.23 9.30
N ILE A 328 -19.70 -14.19 8.44
CA ILE A 328 -20.73 -15.22 8.41
C ILE A 328 -20.11 -16.60 8.10
N LYS A 329 -19.23 -16.71 7.11
CA LYS A 329 -18.52 -17.96 6.80
C LYS A 329 -17.67 -18.43 7.97
N GLU A 330 -16.90 -17.53 8.58
CA GLU A 330 -16.06 -17.81 9.76
C GLU A 330 -16.89 -18.37 10.91
N PHE A 331 -17.93 -17.65 11.33
CA PHE A 331 -18.74 -18.03 12.50
C PHE A 331 -19.66 -19.21 12.22
N SER A 332 -20.13 -19.38 10.97
CA SER A 332 -20.85 -20.60 10.57
C SER A 332 -19.96 -21.84 10.76
N ALA A 333 -18.70 -21.77 10.41
CA ALA A 333 -17.75 -22.85 10.62
C ALA A 333 -17.42 -23.06 12.11
N VAL A 334 -17.17 -21.98 12.86
CA VAL A 334 -16.82 -22.05 14.30
C VAL A 334 -17.96 -22.65 15.13
N HIS A 335 -19.20 -22.19 14.89
CA HIS A 335 -20.37 -22.62 15.68
C HIS A 335 -21.11 -23.81 15.06
N SER A 336 -20.67 -24.33 13.90
CA SER A 336 -21.34 -25.40 13.14
C SER A 336 -22.82 -25.06 12.83
N ILE A 337 -23.10 -23.80 12.52
CA ILE A 337 -24.42 -23.29 12.16
C ILE A 337 -24.43 -22.97 10.68
N GLU A 338 -25.29 -23.64 9.91
CA GLU A 338 -25.46 -23.37 8.48
C GLU A 338 -26.38 -22.17 8.25
N ILE A 339 -25.84 -21.08 7.72
CA ILE A 339 -26.62 -19.91 7.31
C ILE A 339 -27.04 -20.09 5.84
N LYS A 340 -28.37 -20.23 5.63
CA LYS A 340 -28.97 -20.46 4.32
C LYS A 340 -29.26 -19.18 3.57
N SER A 341 -29.59 -18.11 4.29
CA SER A 341 -29.90 -16.80 3.68
C SER A 341 -29.70 -15.64 4.63
N VAL A 342 -29.31 -14.50 4.06
CA VAL A 342 -29.21 -13.20 4.73
C VAL A 342 -30.09 -12.21 3.97
N ASP A 343 -30.99 -11.51 4.67
CA ASP A 343 -31.86 -10.51 4.03
C ASP A 343 -30.98 -9.33 3.51
N LYS A 344 -31.29 -8.85 2.31
CA LYS A 344 -30.62 -7.68 1.72
C LYS A 344 -30.75 -6.42 2.59
N LYS A 345 -31.80 -6.33 3.39
CA LYS A 345 -31.98 -5.22 4.37
C LYS A 345 -30.87 -5.19 5.41
N VAL A 346 -30.38 -6.37 5.85
CA VAL A 346 -29.28 -6.47 6.82
C VAL A 346 -28.03 -5.77 6.28
N TYR A 347 -27.61 -6.05 5.06
CA TYR A 347 -26.47 -5.39 4.43
C TYR A 347 -26.66 -3.86 4.37
N LYS A 348 -27.88 -3.42 3.97
CA LYS A 348 -28.17 -1.97 3.87
C LYS A 348 -28.11 -1.28 5.22
N ILE A 349 -28.69 -1.89 6.25
CA ILE A 349 -28.69 -1.34 7.62
C ILE A 349 -27.26 -1.28 8.15
N LEU A 350 -26.53 -2.40 8.11
CA LEU A 350 -25.17 -2.49 8.64
C LEU A 350 -24.20 -1.55 7.91
N SER A 351 -24.37 -1.36 6.59
CA SER A 351 -23.55 -0.40 5.83
C SER A 351 -23.86 1.06 6.16
N SER A 352 -25.00 1.37 6.78
CA SER A 352 -25.39 2.75 7.16
C SER A 352 -24.91 3.17 8.54
N LEU A 353 -24.54 2.23 9.41
CA LEU A 353 -24.11 2.48 10.78
C LEU A 353 -22.73 3.17 10.86
N GLN A 354 -22.45 3.82 11.99
CA GLN A 354 -21.19 4.57 12.18
C GLN A 354 -20.02 3.70 12.63
N TRP A 355 -20.29 2.58 13.30
CA TRP A 355 -19.29 1.61 13.76
C TRP A 355 -18.17 2.25 14.59
N GLU A 356 -18.48 2.79 15.78
CA GLU A 356 -17.48 3.39 16.67
C GLU A 356 -16.39 2.39 17.08
N GLY A 357 -16.73 1.11 17.28
CA GLY A 357 -15.80 0.00 17.51
C GLY A 357 -15.27 -0.65 16.23
N ASN A 358 -15.53 -0.03 15.07
CA ASN A 358 -14.99 -0.44 13.75
C ASN A 358 -15.26 -1.92 13.40
N VAL A 359 -14.26 -2.61 12.84
CA VAL A 359 -14.37 -4.02 12.42
C VAL A 359 -14.60 -4.95 13.61
N ARG A 360 -14.07 -4.62 14.79
CA ARG A 360 -14.29 -5.43 16.00
C ARG A 360 -15.77 -5.42 16.42
N GLU A 361 -16.43 -4.29 16.36
CA GLU A 361 -17.86 -4.17 16.65
C GLU A 361 -18.71 -4.91 15.61
N LEU A 362 -18.43 -4.71 14.32
CA LEU A 362 -19.09 -5.42 13.23
C LEU A 362 -18.94 -6.94 13.40
N ARG A 363 -17.74 -7.43 13.66
CA ARG A 363 -17.44 -8.85 13.85
C ARG A 363 -18.27 -9.45 14.98
N ASN A 364 -18.31 -8.78 16.15
CA ASN A 364 -19.10 -9.25 17.31
C ASN A 364 -20.60 -9.25 16.98
N MET A 365 -21.11 -8.24 16.27
CA MET A 365 -22.50 -8.21 15.85
C MET A 365 -22.86 -9.36 14.91
N ILE A 366 -22.01 -9.64 13.92
CA ILE A 366 -22.25 -10.76 12.99
C ILE A 366 -22.18 -12.11 13.73
N GLU A 367 -21.25 -12.29 14.65
CA GLU A 367 -21.21 -13.49 15.49
C GLU A 367 -22.52 -13.70 16.25
N THR A 368 -23.02 -12.63 16.90
CA THR A 368 -24.32 -12.67 17.59
C THR A 368 -25.46 -13.03 16.63
N MET A 369 -25.49 -12.42 15.43
CA MET A 369 -26.52 -12.71 14.42
C MET A 369 -26.48 -14.17 13.96
N VAL A 370 -25.29 -14.75 13.77
CA VAL A 370 -25.12 -16.17 13.39
C VAL A 370 -25.63 -17.08 14.51
N VAL A 371 -25.20 -16.83 15.75
CA VAL A 371 -25.59 -17.66 16.92
C VAL A 371 -27.09 -17.56 17.19
N MET A 372 -27.68 -16.39 17.00
CA MET A 372 -29.14 -16.16 17.26
C MET A 372 -30.01 -16.42 16.03
N SER A 373 -29.43 -16.86 14.91
CA SER A 373 -30.20 -17.15 13.70
C SER A 373 -31.21 -18.27 13.91
N ARG A 374 -32.42 -18.10 13.37
CA ARG A 374 -33.46 -19.14 13.38
C ARG A 374 -33.52 -19.80 12.00
N ASP A 375 -33.54 -21.13 11.99
CA ASP A 375 -33.58 -21.92 10.75
C ASP A 375 -32.50 -21.58 9.71
N GLY A 376 -31.37 -21.00 10.17
CA GLY A 376 -30.27 -20.55 9.32
C GLY A 376 -30.59 -19.27 8.52
N LYS A 377 -31.48 -18.43 9.02
CA LYS A 377 -31.82 -17.14 8.40
C LYS A 377 -31.40 -15.98 9.29
N ILE A 378 -30.80 -14.95 8.66
CA ILE A 378 -30.48 -13.66 9.29
C ILE A 378 -31.38 -12.60 8.63
N GLU A 379 -32.29 -12.01 9.40
CA GLU A 379 -33.31 -11.06 8.95
C GLU A 379 -33.16 -9.69 9.60
#